data_51d637b8df5ecfb55f4b88ff71d12f76
#
_entry.id   51d637b8df5ecfb55f4b88ff71d12f76
#
_cell.length_a   1.000
_cell.length_b   1.000
_cell.length_c   1.000
_cell.angle_alpha   90.00
_cell.angle_beta   90.00
_cell.angle_gamma   90.00
#
_symmetry.space_group_name_H-M   'P 1'
#
loop_
_entity.id
_entity.type
_entity.pdbx_description
1 polymer ?
#
loop_
_entity_poly.entity_id
_entity_poly.type
_entity_poly.pdbx_seq_one_letter_code
_entity_poly.pdbx_strand_id
1 'polypeptide(L)'
;DAPKNSVYVFFNASDDRRIIELDYTVVNGAQAYSDIGEVYWKYVGSQWKEASDNVTMTLALPVPQGTEVVPGENVRAWGHGPLDGKVTVNADGTVTYAVPHVAAGQFAEARVAFPVKWLTNLSPESAALHQGENRLDTVLKEEKDWSDQANRTRVLSLAFVIGCGVVCVLLLAWALRAYFKYGREYQPRFTDEYWRDVPDPSIHPAAIGRLWRWDRESQDDFTATLMHLAHVGAIRIDAGSYEEPGAFGRMKTVDDYYITRLPAADNVTDPIDRQALDLLFGTLAGGADSLWFGTIEQ
;
A
#
# COMPACT_ATOMS: atom_id res chain seq x y z
N ASP A 1 -34.82 -8.39 -24.55
CA ASP A 1 -34.44 -9.20 -23.39
C ASP A 1 -35.34 -10.43 -23.35
N ALA A 2 -34.80 -11.60 -23.70
CA ALA A 2 -35.49 -12.86 -23.51
C ALA A 2 -35.73 -13.06 -21.99
N PRO A 3 -36.88 -13.60 -21.58
CA PRO A 3 -37.14 -13.84 -20.17
C PRO A 3 -36.10 -14.78 -19.62
N LYS A 4 -35.40 -14.34 -18.57
CA LYS A 4 -34.42 -15.19 -17.86
C LYS A 4 -35.19 -16.28 -17.13
N ASN A 5 -35.06 -17.51 -17.55
CA ASN A 5 -35.55 -18.65 -16.83
C ASN A 5 -34.61 -18.93 -15.66
N SER A 6 -35.12 -18.83 -14.44
CA SER A 6 -34.38 -19.17 -13.23
C SER A 6 -34.97 -20.44 -12.62
N VAL A 7 -34.11 -21.37 -12.25
CA VAL A 7 -34.45 -22.59 -11.54
C VAL A 7 -34.06 -22.44 -10.09
N TYR A 8 -35.00 -22.52 -9.18
CA TYR A 8 -34.77 -22.49 -7.74
C TYR A 8 -34.91 -23.91 -7.18
N VAL A 9 -33.82 -24.39 -6.59
CA VAL A 9 -33.79 -25.72 -5.94
C VAL A 9 -33.80 -25.50 -4.43
N PHE A 10 -34.86 -25.94 -3.77
CA PHE A 10 -35.00 -25.85 -2.32
C PHE A 10 -34.66 -27.20 -1.70
N PHE A 11 -33.75 -27.21 -0.73
CA PHE A 11 -33.37 -28.41 -0.01
C PHE A 11 -32.98 -28.06 1.43
N ASN A 12 -33.13 -29.05 2.33
CA ASN A 12 -32.64 -28.94 3.68
C ASN A 12 -31.24 -29.55 3.77
N ALA A 13 -30.28 -28.76 4.20
CA ALA A 13 -28.93 -29.21 4.51
C ALA A 13 -28.48 -28.58 5.81
N SER A 14 -27.86 -29.39 6.69
CA SER A 14 -27.24 -28.92 7.90
C SER A 14 -25.85 -29.56 7.92
N ASP A 15 -24.84 -28.76 7.58
CA ASP A 15 -23.42 -29.15 7.52
C ASP A 15 -23.20 -30.44 6.69
N ASP A 16 -23.80 -30.47 5.51
CA ASP A 16 -23.84 -31.65 4.64
C ASP A 16 -23.55 -31.28 3.18
N ARG A 17 -23.00 -32.24 2.40
CA ARG A 17 -22.73 -32.09 0.97
C ARG A 17 -23.94 -32.54 0.17
N ARG A 18 -24.35 -31.74 -0.81
CA ARG A 18 -25.41 -32.08 -1.76
C ARG A 18 -24.90 -32.09 -3.19
N ILE A 19 -25.42 -33.01 -3.98
CA ILE A 19 -25.23 -33.06 -5.42
C ILE A 19 -26.54 -32.61 -6.06
N ILE A 20 -26.44 -31.65 -6.96
CA ILE A 20 -27.57 -31.17 -7.75
C ILE A 20 -27.26 -31.48 -9.20
N GLU A 21 -28.17 -32.20 -9.89
CA GLU A 21 -28.08 -32.52 -11.29
C GLU A 21 -29.20 -31.78 -12.04
N LEU A 22 -28.86 -31.17 -13.17
CA LEU A 22 -29.76 -30.41 -14.00
C LEU A 22 -29.57 -30.80 -15.47
N ASP A 23 -30.58 -31.48 -16.05
CA ASP A 23 -30.64 -31.79 -17.46
C ASP A 23 -31.44 -30.76 -18.23
N TYR A 24 -30.88 -30.22 -19.31
CA TYR A 24 -31.57 -29.22 -20.13
C TYR A 24 -31.10 -29.27 -21.59
N THR A 25 -31.94 -28.79 -22.50
CA THR A 25 -31.65 -28.62 -23.92
C THR A 25 -31.58 -27.13 -24.25
N VAL A 26 -30.52 -26.76 -24.98
CA VAL A 26 -30.34 -25.42 -25.53
C VAL A 26 -30.58 -25.45 -27.03
N VAL A 27 -31.64 -24.76 -27.46
CA VAL A 27 -31.95 -24.62 -28.89
C VAL A 27 -30.88 -23.70 -29.52
N ASN A 28 -30.32 -24.11 -30.66
CA ASN A 28 -29.22 -23.40 -31.34
C ASN A 28 -27.96 -23.20 -30.48
N GLY A 29 -27.70 -24.10 -29.52
CA GLY A 29 -26.47 -24.10 -28.75
C GLY A 29 -25.22 -24.37 -29.59
N ALA A 30 -25.36 -25.16 -30.67
CA ALA A 30 -24.40 -25.25 -31.73
C ALA A 30 -24.91 -24.50 -32.97
N GLN A 31 -24.09 -23.63 -33.55
CA GLN A 31 -24.44 -22.79 -34.69
C GLN A 31 -23.72 -23.35 -35.96
N ALA A 32 -24.44 -23.39 -37.07
CA ALA A 32 -23.92 -23.85 -38.36
C ALA A 32 -23.65 -22.65 -39.28
N TYR A 33 -22.38 -22.38 -39.56
CA TYR A 33 -21.95 -21.42 -40.57
C TYR A 33 -21.60 -22.14 -41.87
N SER A 34 -21.30 -21.43 -42.96
CA SER A 34 -20.97 -22.02 -44.24
C SER A 34 -19.69 -22.85 -44.21
N ASP A 35 -18.75 -22.51 -43.35
CA ASP A 35 -17.42 -23.12 -43.25
C ASP A 35 -17.21 -23.95 -42.00
N ILE A 36 -17.82 -23.57 -40.86
CA ILE A 36 -17.67 -24.26 -39.56
C ILE A 36 -18.99 -24.44 -38.83
N GLY A 37 -19.02 -25.46 -37.94
CA GLY A 37 -19.90 -25.52 -36.79
C GLY A 37 -19.22 -24.82 -35.60
N GLU A 38 -19.93 -24.02 -34.87
CA GLU A 38 -19.41 -23.31 -33.69
C GLU A 38 -20.27 -23.61 -32.47
N VAL A 39 -19.63 -23.92 -31.34
CA VAL A 39 -20.24 -23.86 -30.02
C VAL A 39 -19.52 -22.78 -29.22
N TYR A 40 -20.25 -21.80 -28.79
CA TYR A 40 -19.74 -20.74 -27.90
C TYR A 40 -20.63 -20.65 -26.67
N TRP A 41 -20.15 -21.16 -25.55
CA TRP A 41 -20.97 -21.37 -24.37
C TRP A 41 -20.31 -20.89 -23.09
N LYS A 42 -21.02 -20.04 -22.35
CA LYS A 42 -20.63 -19.61 -21.02
C LYS A 42 -21.16 -20.62 -20.00
N TYR A 43 -20.30 -21.52 -19.54
CA TYR A 43 -20.69 -22.57 -18.58
C TYR A 43 -20.59 -22.13 -17.13
N VAL A 44 -19.86 -21.06 -16.82
CA VAL A 44 -19.96 -20.31 -15.56
C VAL A 44 -20.30 -18.87 -15.88
N GLY A 45 -21.44 -18.39 -15.41
CA GLY A 45 -21.91 -17.04 -15.68
C GLY A 45 -21.31 -16.01 -14.72
N SER A 46 -21.06 -14.79 -15.19
CA SER A 46 -20.55 -13.66 -14.37
C SER A 46 -21.51 -13.21 -13.28
N GLN A 47 -22.75 -13.70 -13.28
CA GLN A 47 -23.74 -13.42 -12.22
C GLN A 47 -23.68 -14.45 -11.08
N TRP A 48 -22.81 -15.44 -11.16
CA TRP A 48 -22.60 -16.41 -10.11
C TRP A 48 -21.86 -15.76 -8.95
N LYS A 49 -22.51 -15.73 -7.80
CA LYS A 49 -22.04 -14.93 -6.65
C LYS A 49 -21.05 -15.66 -5.75
N GLU A 50 -20.94 -16.96 -5.92
CA GLU A 50 -20.06 -17.81 -5.11
C GLU A 50 -18.88 -18.29 -5.94
N ALA A 51 -17.72 -18.38 -5.30
CA ALA A 51 -16.56 -18.99 -5.95
C ALA A 51 -16.79 -20.48 -6.18
N SER A 52 -16.23 -21.02 -7.26
CA SER A 52 -16.36 -22.43 -7.62
C SER A 52 -14.98 -23.02 -7.87
N ASP A 53 -14.68 -24.14 -7.20
CA ASP A 53 -13.42 -24.86 -7.34
C ASP A 53 -13.62 -26.11 -8.20
N ASN A 54 -12.54 -26.53 -8.86
CA ASN A 54 -12.49 -27.72 -9.71
C ASN A 54 -13.59 -27.76 -10.79
N VAL A 55 -13.80 -26.63 -11.45
CA VAL A 55 -14.81 -26.51 -12.51
C VAL A 55 -14.33 -27.26 -13.73
N THR A 56 -15.12 -28.22 -14.17
CA THR A 56 -14.86 -29.01 -15.38
C THR A 56 -16.07 -28.97 -16.29
N MET A 57 -15.81 -28.70 -17.58
CA MET A 57 -16.81 -28.84 -18.64
C MET A 57 -16.26 -29.82 -19.71
N THR A 58 -17.08 -30.75 -20.12
CA THR A 58 -16.77 -31.64 -21.22
C THR A 58 -17.81 -31.45 -22.33
N LEU A 59 -17.34 -31.11 -23.54
CA LEU A 59 -18.18 -30.98 -24.73
C LEU A 59 -17.90 -32.18 -25.64
N ALA A 60 -18.92 -32.99 -25.90
CA ALA A 60 -18.84 -34.06 -26.86
C ALA A 60 -19.29 -33.58 -28.27
N LEU A 61 -18.40 -33.64 -29.26
CA LEU A 61 -18.70 -33.23 -30.62
C LEU A 61 -19.35 -34.38 -31.39
N PRO A 62 -20.25 -34.09 -32.35
CA PRO A 62 -20.90 -35.11 -33.18
C PRO A 62 -19.96 -35.62 -34.30
N VAL A 63 -18.84 -36.21 -33.90
CA VAL A 63 -17.81 -36.71 -34.82
C VAL A 63 -18.35 -37.90 -35.60
N PRO A 64 -18.34 -37.88 -36.94
CA PRO A 64 -18.76 -39.03 -37.72
C PRO A 64 -17.85 -40.22 -37.49
N GLN A 65 -18.43 -41.45 -37.50
CA GLN A 65 -17.68 -42.67 -37.28
C GLN A 65 -16.52 -42.82 -38.29
N GLY A 66 -15.33 -43.16 -37.80
CA GLY A 66 -14.14 -43.29 -38.61
C GLY A 66 -13.45 -41.98 -38.99
N THR A 67 -13.91 -40.86 -38.45
CA THR A 67 -13.26 -39.56 -38.66
C THR A 67 -12.21 -39.34 -37.58
N GLU A 68 -10.98 -39.02 -37.99
CA GLU A 68 -9.92 -38.64 -37.07
C GLU A 68 -10.10 -37.17 -36.57
N VAL A 69 -9.94 -36.97 -35.29
CA VAL A 69 -9.94 -35.63 -34.64
C VAL A 69 -8.50 -35.14 -34.56
N VAL A 70 -8.20 -34.04 -35.27
CA VAL A 70 -6.87 -33.41 -35.30
C VAL A 70 -6.93 -32.05 -34.68
N PRO A 71 -6.43 -31.88 -33.43
CA PRO A 71 -6.45 -30.60 -32.72
C PRO A 71 -5.70 -29.51 -33.51
N GLY A 72 -6.33 -28.32 -33.62
CA GLY A 72 -5.78 -27.19 -34.36
C GLY A 72 -6.01 -27.22 -35.87
N GLU A 73 -6.46 -28.34 -36.42
CA GLU A 73 -6.81 -28.48 -37.84
C GLU A 73 -8.33 -28.53 -38.03
N ASN A 74 -8.94 -29.68 -37.75
CA ASN A 74 -10.39 -29.85 -37.92
C ASN A 74 -11.20 -29.58 -36.66
N VAL A 75 -10.56 -29.57 -35.46
CA VAL A 75 -11.18 -29.11 -34.23
C VAL A 75 -10.26 -28.07 -33.58
N ARG A 76 -10.81 -26.88 -33.34
CA ARG A 76 -10.15 -25.79 -32.64
C ARG A 76 -10.97 -25.46 -31.44
N ALA A 77 -10.29 -25.30 -30.28
CA ALA A 77 -10.93 -25.04 -29.01
C ALA A 77 -10.21 -23.95 -28.23
N TRP A 78 -10.96 -23.02 -27.68
CA TRP A 78 -10.46 -21.92 -26.86
C TRP A 78 -11.29 -21.84 -25.59
N GLY A 79 -10.66 -21.37 -24.50
CA GLY A 79 -11.30 -21.13 -23.23
C GLY A 79 -11.07 -19.68 -22.78
N HIS A 80 -12.12 -19.01 -22.29
CA HIS A 80 -12.05 -17.67 -21.79
C HIS A 80 -12.46 -17.64 -20.32
N GLY A 81 -11.75 -16.84 -19.50
CA GLY A 81 -11.95 -16.74 -18.07
C GLY A 81 -10.63 -16.76 -17.31
N PRO A 82 -10.52 -17.53 -16.21
CA PRO A 82 -9.29 -17.69 -15.47
C PRO A 82 -8.13 -18.19 -16.33
N LEU A 83 -6.95 -17.54 -16.20
CA LEU A 83 -5.81 -17.80 -17.08
C LEU A 83 -5.05 -19.10 -16.77
N ASP A 84 -5.36 -19.78 -15.69
CA ASP A 84 -4.83 -21.08 -15.28
C ASP A 84 -5.68 -22.25 -15.75
N GLY A 85 -6.78 -21.96 -16.45
CA GLY A 85 -7.62 -22.95 -17.11
C GLY A 85 -6.87 -23.70 -18.22
N LYS A 86 -7.24 -24.96 -18.43
CA LYS A 86 -6.69 -25.85 -19.47
C LYS A 86 -7.78 -26.31 -20.40
N VAL A 87 -7.49 -26.35 -21.71
CA VAL A 87 -8.35 -26.88 -22.74
C VAL A 87 -7.64 -28.06 -23.39
N THR A 88 -8.33 -29.18 -23.51
CA THR A 88 -7.80 -30.39 -24.14
C THR A 88 -8.81 -30.92 -25.18
N VAL A 89 -8.37 -31.05 -26.41
CA VAL A 89 -9.13 -31.74 -27.49
C VAL A 89 -8.69 -33.20 -27.49
N ASN A 90 -9.61 -34.11 -27.26
CA ASN A 90 -9.33 -35.52 -27.17
C ASN A 90 -9.62 -36.23 -28.52
N ALA A 91 -8.94 -37.37 -28.77
CA ALA A 91 -9.10 -38.15 -30.01
C ALA A 91 -10.49 -38.76 -30.17
N ASP A 92 -11.25 -38.93 -29.09
CA ASP A 92 -12.63 -39.43 -29.09
C ASP A 92 -13.67 -38.36 -29.50
N GLY A 93 -13.24 -37.14 -29.79
CA GLY A 93 -14.12 -36.03 -30.15
C GLY A 93 -14.65 -35.24 -28.94
N THR A 94 -14.18 -35.53 -27.75
CA THR A 94 -14.50 -34.71 -26.61
C THR A 94 -13.52 -33.54 -26.44
N VAL A 95 -14.02 -32.39 -25.97
CA VAL A 95 -13.20 -31.23 -25.60
C VAL A 95 -13.40 -30.97 -24.12
N THR A 96 -12.34 -31.06 -23.34
CA THR A 96 -12.38 -30.87 -21.88
C THR A 96 -11.80 -29.53 -21.50
N TYR A 97 -12.53 -28.80 -20.71
CA TYR A 97 -12.14 -27.55 -20.05
C TYR A 97 -12.01 -27.84 -18.58
N ALA A 98 -10.85 -27.53 -17.98
CA ALA A 98 -10.61 -27.70 -16.56
C ALA A 98 -10.09 -26.38 -16.00
N VAL A 99 -10.81 -25.80 -15.04
CA VAL A 99 -10.48 -24.55 -14.38
C VAL A 99 -10.38 -24.81 -12.87
N PRO A 100 -9.18 -24.67 -12.29
CA PRO A 100 -8.98 -24.95 -10.86
C PRO A 100 -9.87 -24.12 -9.95
N HIS A 101 -10.03 -22.81 -10.27
CA HIS A 101 -10.78 -21.87 -9.48
C HIS A 101 -11.42 -20.78 -10.35
N VAL A 102 -12.71 -20.55 -10.14
CA VAL A 102 -13.47 -19.43 -10.73
C VAL A 102 -13.97 -18.57 -9.56
N ALA A 103 -13.47 -17.36 -9.42
CA ALA A 103 -13.87 -16.47 -8.33
C ALA A 103 -15.31 -15.97 -8.50
N ALA A 104 -15.92 -15.51 -7.41
CA ALA A 104 -17.24 -14.90 -7.45
C ALA A 104 -17.32 -13.76 -8.47
N GLY A 105 -18.31 -13.79 -9.34
CA GLY A 105 -18.51 -12.80 -10.40
C GLY A 105 -17.58 -12.96 -11.62
N GLN A 106 -16.66 -13.90 -11.62
CA GLN A 106 -15.93 -14.32 -12.82
C GLN A 106 -16.77 -15.23 -13.68
N PHE A 107 -16.36 -15.37 -14.96
CA PHE A 107 -17.00 -16.27 -15.90
C PHE A 107 -16.01 -17.30 -16.42
N ALA A 108 -16.53 -18.39 -16.96
CA ALA A 108 -15.77 -19.33 -17.76
C ALA A 108 -16.58 -19.69 -19.02
N GLU A 109 -15.94 -19.56 -20.18
CA GLU A 109 -16.53 -19.81 -21.50
C GLU A 109 -15.71 -20.79 -22.29
N ALA A 110 -16.40 -21.59 -23.07
CA ALA A 110 -15.85 -22.51 -24.02
C ALA A 110 -16.25 -22.09 -25.43
N ARG A 111 -15.28 -22.09 -26.34
CA ARG A 111 -15.51 -21.89 -27.74
C ARG A 111 -14.86 -23.02 -28.50
N VAL A 112 -15.63 -23.69 -29.40
CA VAL A 112 -15.12 -24.78 -30.22
C VAL A 112 -15.62 -24.56 -31.64
N ALA A 113 -14.70 -24.65 -32.61
CA ALA A 113 -14.98 -24.65 -34.01
C ALA A 113 -14.61 -26.04 -34.60
N PHE A 114 -15.51 -26.61 -35.38
CA PHE A 114 -15.39 -27.93 -35.99
C PHE A 114 -16.04 -27.95 -37.38
N PRO A 115 -15.81 -28.98 -38.21
CA PRO A 115 -16.42 -29.02 -39.54
C PRO A 115 -17.94 -28.99 -39.51
N VAL A 116 -18.58 -28.06 -40.21
CA VAL A 116 -20.05 -27.92 -40.23
C VAL A 116 -20.76 -29.19 -40.67
N LYS A 117 -20.12 -30.00 -41.54
CA LYS A 117 -20.65 -31.29 -42.02
C LYS A 117 -20.88 -32.33 -40.92
N TRP A 118 -20.36 -32.11 -39.71
CA TRP A 118 -20.62 -33.00 -38.57
C TRP A 118 -21.99 -32.75 -37.96
N LEU A 119 -22.58 -31.58 -38.18
CA LEU A 119 -23.95 -31.25 -37.78
C LEU A 119 -24.96 -31.82 -38.76
N THR A 120 -25.39 -33.07 -38.55
CA THR A 120 -26.26 -33.81 -39.48
C THR A 120 -27.75 -33.61 -39.22
N ASN A 121 -28.15 -33.17 -38.02
CA ASN A 121 -29.53 -33.07 -37.57
C ASN A 121 -29.95 -31.62 -37.30
N LEU A 122 -29.63 -30.70 -38.19
CA LEU A 122 -30.05 -29.31 -38.10
C LEU A 122 -31.54 -29.18 -38.50
N SER A 123 -32.30 -28.40 -37.76
CA SER A 123 -33.60 -27.94 -38.21
C SER A 123 -33.44 -27.03 -39.44
N PRO A 124 -34.46 -26.93 -40.33
CA PRO A 124 -34.39 -26.00 -41.47
C PRO A 124 -34.12 -24.54 -41.01
N GLU A 125 -34.66 -24.14 -39.89
CA GLU A 125 -34.48 -22.80 -39.30
C GLU A 125 -33.04 -22.62 -38.82
N SER A 126 -32.46 -23.62 -38.11
CA SER A 126 -31.07 -23.58 -37.65
C SER A 126 -30.08 -23.57 -38.79
N ALA A 127 -30.37 -24.32 -39.87
CA ALA A 127 -29.54 -24.38 -41.08
C ALA A 127 -29.57 -23.05 -41.86
N ALA A 128 -30.70 -22.34 -41.83
CA ALA A 128 -30.85 -21.06 -42.52
C ALA A 128 -30.28 -19.86 -41.76
N LEU A 129 -30.03 -19.97 -40.46
CA LEU A 129 -29.70 -18.86 -39.58
C LEU A 129 -28.41 -18.11 -40.00
N HIS A 130 -27.38 -18.86 -40.46
CA HIS A 130 -26.08 -18.32 -40.88
C HIS A 130 -25.69 -18.80 -42.29
N GLN A 131 -26.70 -19.03 -43.12
CA GLN A 131 -26.47 -19.48 -44.50
C GLN A 131 -25.72 -18.41 -45.31
N GLY A 132 -24.60 -18.80 -45.93
CA GLY A 132 -23.75 -17.89 -46.70
C GLY A 132 -22.73 -17.10 -45.87
N GLU A 133 -22.72 -17.27 -44.57
CA GLU A 133 -21.76 -16.59 -43.68
C GLU A 133 -20.55 -17.49 -43.40
N ASN A 134 -19.33 -16.99 -43.71
CA ASN A 134 -18.08 -17.59 -43.27
C ASN A 134 -17.68 -17.04 -41.93
N ARG A 135 -17.31 -17.91 -40.99
CA ARG A 135 -17.06 -17.54 -39.60
C ARG A 135 -15.62 -17.82 -39.12
N LEU A 136 -14.93 -18.80 -39.72
CA LEU A 136 -13.64 -19.28 -39.22
C LEU A 136 -12.59 -18.17 -39.13
N ASP A 137 -12.42 -17.35 -40.17
CA ASP A 137 -11.41 -16.28 -40.17
C ASP A 137 -11.71 -15.25 -39.11
N THR A 138 -12.99 -14.94 -38.89
CA THR A 138 -13.41 -14.00 -37.83
C THR A 138 -13.09 -14.58 -36.47
N VAL A 139 -13.40 -15.85 -36.21
CA VAL A 139 -13.06 -16.56 -34.97
C VAL A 139 -11.56 -16.51 -34.70
N LEU A 140 -10.77 -16.90 -35.72
CA LEU A 140 -9.31 -16.91 -35.56
C LEU A 140 -8.74 -15.52 -35.25
N LYS A 141 -9.29 -14.48 -35.83
CA LYS A 141 -8.89 -13.09 -35.55
C LYS A 141 -9.28 -12.68 -34.13
N GLU A 142 -10.53 -12.93 -33.74
CA GLU A 142 -11.02 -12.61 -32.37
C GLU A 142 -10.16 -13.32 -31.33
N GLU A 143 -9.88 -14.59 -31.48
CA GLU A 143 -9.07 -15.39 -30.55
C GLU A 143 -7.61 -14.91 -30.47
N LYS A 144 -7.05 -14.55 -31.65
CA LYS A 144 -5.72 -13.97 -31.71
C LYS A 144 -5.65 -12.62 -30.96
N ASP A 145 -6.62 -11.72 -31.20
CA ASP A 145 -6.66 -10.41 -30.58
C ASP A 145 -6.79 -10.55 -29.05
N TRP A 146 -7.59 -11.48 -28.56
CA TRP A 146 -7.73 -11.77 -27.12
C TRP A 146 -6.46 -12.37 -26.52
N SER A 147 -5.83 -13.32 -27.22
CA SER A 147 -4.54 -13.89 -26.80
C SER A 147 -3.45 -12.82 -26.72
N ASP A 148 -3.36 -11.95 -27.73
CA ASP A 148 -2.38 -10.86 -27.77
C ASP A 148 -2.63 -9.86 -26.64
N GLN A 149 -3.88 -9.53 -26.35
CA GLN A 149 -4.24 -8.67 -25.22
C GLN A 149 -3.88 -9.31 -23.87
N ALA A 150 -4.19 -10.60 -23.67
CA ALA A 150 -3.85 -11.33 -22.44
C ALA A 150 -2.33 -11.42 -22.25
N ASN A 151 -1.58 -11.71 -23.30
CA ASN A 151 -0.12 -11.77 -23.26
C ASN A 151 0.50 -10.40 -22.96
N ARG A 152 -0.03 -9.33 -23.58
CA ARG A 152 0.39 -7.96 -23.30
C ARG A 152 0.20 -7.61 -21.82
N THR A 153 -0.96 -7.95 -21.26
CA THR A 153 -1.26 -7.72 -19.84
C THR A 153 -0.29 -8.48 -18.94
N ARG A 154 0.00 -9.76 -19.25
CA ARG A 154 1.00 -10.56 -18.50
C ARG A 154 2.39 -9.94 -18.54
N VAL A 155 2.85 -9.51 -19.72
CA VAL A 155 4.17 -8.88 -19.90
C VAL A 155 4.25 -7.57 -19.13
N LEU A 156 3.21 -6.72 -19.19
CA LEU A 156 3.16 -5.46 -18.45
C LEU A 156 3.14 -5.68 -16.94
N SER A 157 2.36 -6.65 -16.46
CA SER A 157 2.33 -6.99 -15.02
C SER A 157 3.69 -7.48 -14.53
N LEU A 158 4.35 -8.34 -15.29
CA LEU A 158 5.69 -8.82 -14.94
C LEU A 158 6.71 -7.68 -14.95
N ALA A 159 6.68 -6.83 -15.96
CA ALA A 159 7.57 -5.66 -16.05
C ALA A 159 7.36 -4.70 -14.88
N PHE A 160 6.10 -4.50 -14.44
CA PHE A 160 5.79 -3.70 -13.27
C PHE A 160 6.38 -4.29 -11.99
N VAL A 161 6.18 -5.59 -11.75
CA VAL A 161 6.74 -6.28 -10.56
C VAL A 161 8.26 -6.19 -10.53
N ILE A 162 8.92 -6.44 -11.67
CA ILE A 162 10.38 -6.31 -11.78
C ILE A 162 10.81 -4.86 -11.54
N GLY A 163 10.11 -3.89 -12.11
CA GLY A 163 10.38 -2.45 -11.91
C GLY A 163 10.29 -2.05 -10.43
N CYS A 164 9.24 -2.48 -9.73
CA CYS A 164 9.12 -2.25 -8.29
C CYS A 164 10.28 -2.88 -7.51
N GLY A 165 10.67 -4.11 -7.84
CA GLY A 165 11.83 -4.79 -7.22
C GLY A 165 13.13 -4.00 -7.39
N VAL A 166 13.40 -3.49 -8.59
CA VAL A 166 14.58 -2.65 -8.86
C VAL A 166 14.56 -1.37 -8.03
N VAL A 167 13.41 -0.68 -7.96
CA VAL A 167 13.26 0.53 -7.14
C VAL A 167 13.52 0.23 -5.67
N CYS A 168 12.99 -0.86 -5.12
CA CYS A 168 13.26 -1.28 -3.74
C CYS A 168 14.75 -1.50 -3.48
N VAL A 169 15.44 -2.20 -4.39
CA VAL A 169 16.89 -2.43 -4.26
C VAL A 169 17.68 -1.11 -4.29
N LEU A 170 17.33 -0.20 -5.18
CA LEU A 170 17.97 1.12 -5.25
C LEU A 170 17.75 1.95 -3.99
N LEU A 171 16.52 1.93 -3.43
CA LEU A 171 16.22 2.61 -2.16
C LEU A 171 17.01 2.01 -0.99
N LEU A 172 17.12 0.68 -0.91
CA LEU A 172 17.93 0.02 0.10
C LEU A 172 19.42 0.37 -0.04
N ALA A 173 19.95 0.35 -1.26
CA ALA A 173 21.34 0.74 -1.52
C ALA A 173 21.59 2.21 -1.15
N TRP A 174 20.65 3.11 -1.48
CA TRP A 174 20.71 4.51 -1.08
C TRP A 174 20.66 4.67 0.45
N ALA A 175 19.77 3.97 1.14
CA ALA A 175 19.65 4.02 2.59
C ALA A 175 20.91 3.52 3.29
N LEU A 176 21.48 2.40 2.81
CA LEU A 176 22.76 1.88 3.31
C LEU A 176 23.90 2.89 3.10
N ARG A 177 23.98 3.48 1.90
CA ARG A 177 24.98 4.52 1.62
C ARG A 177 24.82 5.73 2.53
N ALA A 178 23.57 6.18 2.74
CA ALA A 178 23.27 7.29 3.63
C ALA A 178 23.66 6.96 5.08
N TYR A 179 23.36 5.75 5.54
CA TYR A 179 23.76 5.28 6.87
C TYR A 179 25.29 5.28 7.03
N PHE A 180 26.04 4.70 6.08
CA PHE A 180 27.51 4.69 6.18
C PHE A 180 28.13 6.08 6.07
N LYS A 181 27.48 7.03 5.40
CA LYS A 181 27.98 8.39 5.24
C LYS A 181 27.60 9.31 6.41
N TYR A 182 26.38 9.20 6.93
CA TYR A 182 25.80 10.15 7.88
C TYR A 182 25.35 9.53 9.21
N GLY A 183 25.07 8.23 9.24
CA GLY A 183 24.50 7.55 10.40
C GLY A 183 25.51 6.88 11.32
N ARG A 184 26.82 6.92 10.98
CA ARG A 184 27.84 6.40 11.86
C ARG A 184 28.03 7.35 13.03
N GLU A 185 27.93 6.82 14.24
CA GLU A 185 28.25 7.56 15.44
C GLU A 185 29.70 8.00 15.41
N TYR A 186 29.96 9.24 15.80
CA TYR A 186 31.31 9.73 16.02
C TYR A 186 31.92 8.99 17.20
N GLN A 187 33.11 8.45 17.03
CA GLN A 187 33.83 7.93 18.15
C GLN A 187 34.27 9.12 19.05
N PRO A 188 33.99 9.06 20.36
CA PRO A 188 34.40 10.11 21.27
C PRO A 188 35.92 10.20 21.28
N ARG A 189 36.44 11.42 21.44
CA ARG A 189 37.87 11.67 21.52
C ARG A 189 38.47 11.28 22.88
N PHE A 190 37.68 10.73 23.76
CA PHE A 190 38.09 10.30 25.10
C PHE A 190 37.78 8.82 25.29
N THR A 191 38.59 8.17 26.14
CA THR A 191 38.46 6.74 26.46
C THR A 191 37.97 6.50 27.90
N ASP A 192 37.80 7.58 28.69
CA ASP A 192 37.40 7.48 30.08
C ASP A 192 35.89 7.22 30.22
N GLU A 193 35.53 6.45 31.22
CA GLU A 193 34.13 6.09 31.50
C GLU A 193 33.31 7.31 31.93
N TYR A 194 33.96 8.32 32.54
CA TYR A 194 33.33 9.55 33.01
C TYR A 194 34.01 10.76 32.41
N TRP A 195 33.25 11.62 31.72
CA TRP A 195 33.72 12.91 31.24
C TRP A 195 33.15 14.00 32.15
N ARG A 196 34.02 14.80 32.75
CA ARG A 196 33.62 15.86 33.72
C ARG A 196 33.62 17.25 33.14
N ASP A 197 34.28 17.44 32.01
CA ASP A 197 34.34 18.75 31.37
C ASP A 197 33.19 18.94 30.38
N VAL A 198 32.90 20.22 30.08
CA VAL A 198 31.94 20.56 29.02
C VAL A 198 32.52 20.01 27.69
N PRO A 199 31.73 19.29 26.87
CA PRO A 199 32.20 18.69 25.63
C PRO A 199 32.84 19.68 24.66
N ASP A 200 32.29 20.89 24.56
CA ASP A 200 32.83 22.01 23.82
C ASP A 200 32.49 23.32 24.57
N PRO A 201 33.50 23.98 25.11
CA PRO A 201 33.28 25.24 25.89
C PRO A 201 32.80 26.40 25.02
N SER A 202 32.84 26.29 23.68
CA SER A 202 32.28 27.30 22.77
C SER A 202 30.77 27.22 22.61
N ILE A 203 30.16 26.09 23.00
CA ILE A 203 28.72 25.89 22.89
C ILE A 203 28.05 26.35 24.19
N HIS A 204 27.04 27.23 24.06
CA HIS A 204 26.27 27.72 25.21
C HIS A 204 25.63 26.57 26.01
N PRO A 205 25.69 26.58 27.38
CA PRO A 205 25.18 25.48 28.21
C PRO A 205 23.71 25.12 27.95
N ALA A 206 22.84 26.12 27.76
CA ALA A 206 21.43 25.87 27.40
C ALA A 206 21.27 25.15 26.06
N ALA A 207 22.12 25.45 25.08
CA ALA A 207 22.11 24.77 23.80
C ALA A 207 22.52 23.30 23.93
N ILE A 208 23.48 22.99 24.79
CA ILE A 208 23.88 21.60 25.12
C ILE A 208 22.69 20.87 25.77
N GLY A 209 22.01 21.52 26.72
CA GLY A 209 20.83 20.98 27.38
C GLY A 209 19.70 20.64 26.40
N ARG A 210 19.43 21.53 25.45
CA ARG A 210 18.43 21.28 24.38
C ARG A 210 18.85 20.15 23.44
N LEU A 211 20.10 20.10 23.04
CA LEU A 211 20.64 19.02 22.21
C LEU A 211 20.50 17.65 22.89
N TRP A 212 20.82 17.57 24.18
CA TRP A 212 20.67 16.36 24.98
C TRP A 212 19.22 15.88 25.09
N ARG A 213 18.29 16.82 25.18
CA ARG A 213 16.85 16.54 25.33
C ARG A 213 16.08 16.50 23.99
N TRP A 214 16.77 16.39 22.88
CA TRP A 214 16.13 16.34 21.55
C TRP A 214 15.23 17.57 21.30
N ASP A 215 15.77 18.76 21.55
CA ASP A 215 15.12 20.07 21.37
C ASP A 215 13.90 20.32 22.28
N ARG A 216 13.81 19.60 23.40
CA ARG A 216 12.78 19.88 24.42
C ARG A 216 13.22 20.99 25.32
N GLU A 217 12.34 21.94 25.55
CA GLU A 217 12.55 23.06 26.51
C GLU A 217 12.51 22.56 27.94
N SER A 218 13.32 23.20 28.83
CA SER A 218 13.35 22.95 30.27
C SER A 218 13.66 24.25 31.01
N GLN A 219 13.16 24.37 32.21
CA GLN A 219 13.55 25.45 33.12
C GLN A 219 15.05 25.44 33.43
N ASP A 220 15.69 24.27 33.36
CA ASP A 220 17.13 24.14 33.53
C ASP A 220 17.93 24.92 32.50
N ASP A 221 17.38 25.18 31.30
CA ASP A 221 18.04 25.94 30.24
C ASP A 221 18.19 27.40 30.63
N PHE A 222 17.16 27.95 31.27
CA PHE A 222 17.21 29.31 31.81
C PHE A 222 18.17 29.41 33.02
N THR A 223 18.11 28.45 33.95
CA THR A 223 19.04 28.35 35.06
C THR A 223 20.49 28.25 34.59
N ALA A 224 20.75 27.39 33.58
CA ALA A 224 22.06 27.27 32.99
C ALA A 224 22.56 28.58 32.35
N THR A 225 21.66 29.34 31.71
CA THR A 225 21.96 30.66 31.14
C THR A 225 22.30 31.68 32.24
N LEU A 226 21.56 31.72 33.36
CA LEU A 226 21.87 32.59 34.50
C LEU A 226 23.25 32.28 35.12
N MET A 227 23.55 30.99 35.29
CA MET A 227 24.84 30.54 35.79
C MET A 227 25.98 30.88 34.81
N HIS A 228 25.74 30.79 33.51
CA HIS A 228 26.70 31.19 32.50
C HIS A 228 26.95 32.71 32.52
N LEU A 229 25.89 33.52 32.58
CA LEU A 229 26.00 34.98 32.73
C LEU A 229 26.77 35.38 33.99
N ALA A 230 26.56 34.69 35.11
CA ALA A 230 27.32 34.91 36.33
C ALA A 230 28.78 34.49 36.17
N HIS A 231 29.07 33.38 35.52
CA HIS A 231 30.42 32.89 35.25
C HIS A 231 31.24 33.85 34.37
N VAL A 232 30.63 34.41 33.32
CA VAL A 232 31.28 35.41 32.47
C VAL A 232 31.31 36.81 33.07
N GLY A 233 30.76 36.98 34.28
CA GLY A 233 30.78 38.24 35.01
C GLY A 233 29.79 39.30 34.49
N ALA A 234 28.81 38.92 33.69
CA ALA A 234 27.77 39.79 33.16
C ALA A 234 26.73 40.15 34.22
N ILE A 235 26.45 39.22 35.13
CA ILE A 235 25.57 39.43 36.27
C ILE A 235 26.24 38.98 37.58
N ARG A 236 25.72 39.46 38.71
CA ARG A 236 26.04 38.98 40.05
C ARG A 236 24.75 38.55 40.74
N ILE A 237 24.78 37.42 41.41
CA ILE A 237 23.65 36.85 42.15
C ILE A 237 24.05 36.82 43.62
N ASP A 238 23.33 37.62 44.44
CA ASP A 238 23.57 37.71 45.85
C ASP A 238 22.33 37.22 46.63
N ALA A 239 22.53 36.52 47.75
CA ALA A 239 21.43 36.19 48.64
C ALA A 239 21.05 37.44 49.45
N GLY A 240 19.75 37.66 49.57
CA GLY A 240 19.23 38.80 50.35
C GLY A 240 17.84 38.50 50.90
N SER A 241 17.26 39.51 51.57
CA SER A 241 15.88 39.40 52.05
C SER A 241 15.16 40.71 51.84
N TYR A 242 13.89 40.67 51.59
CA TYR A 242 13.01 41.83 51.49
C TYR A 242 11.72 41.61 52.30
N GLU A 243 11.04 42.72 52.64
CA GLU A 243 9.78 42.68 53.39
C GLU A 243 8.61 42.72 52.36
N GLU A 244 7.68 41.77 52.45
CA GLU A 244 6.46 41.70 51.65
C GLU A 244 5.22 41.83 52.58
N PRO A 245 4.14 42.48 52.10
CA PRO A 245 2.89 42.54 52.86
C PRO A 245 2.27 41.16 52.97
N GLY A 246 2.25 40.56 54.12
CA GLY A 246 1.63 39.27 54.40
C GLY A 246 0.15 39.40 54.78
N ALA A 247 -0.49 38.27 55.09
CA ALA A 247 -1.88 38.23 55.54
C ALA A 247 -2.09 39.05 56.80
N PHE A 248 -3.20 39.77 56.89
CA PHE A 248 -3.61 40.61 57.98
C PHE A 248 -2.69 41.82 58.23
N GLY A 249 -2.02 42.37 57.25
CA GLY A 249 -1.21 43.58 57.35
C GLY A 249 0.10 43.40 58.10
N ARG A 250 0.55 42.20 58.38
CA ARG A 250 1.88 41.95 58.96
C ARG A 250 2.90 41.80 57.80
N MET A 251 4.03 42.51 57.96
CA MET A 251 5.17 42.36 57.04
C MET A 251 5.81 41.00 57.28
N LYS A 252 6.08 40.29 56.17
CA LYS A 252 6.78 38.99 56.13
C LYS A 252 8.13 39.22 55.47
N THR A 253 9.19 38.79 56.10
CA THR A 253 10.52 38.75 55.49
C THR A 253 10.59 37.57 54.59
N VAL A 254 10.97 37.78 53.32
CA VAL A 254 11.17 36.75 52.29
C VAL A 254 12.65 36.72 51.91
N ASP A 255 13.28 35.57 52.11
CA ASP A 255 14.65 35.36 51.67
C ASP A 255 14.61 35.01 50.17
N ASP A 256 15.41 35.73 49.39
CA ASP A 256 15.45 35.58 47.94
C ASP A 256 16.84 35.92 47.39
N TYR A 257 17.05 35.70 46.10
CA TYR A 257 18.26 36.10 45.40
C TYR A 257 18.08 37.42 44.68
N TYR A 258 19.10 38.25 44.74
CA TYR A 258 19.14 39.56 44.10
C TYR A 258 20.11 39.53 42.94
N ILE A 259 19.61 39.78 41.74
CA ILE A 259 20.41 39.75 40.50
C ILE A 259 20.79 41.19 40.15
N THR A 260 22.08 41.45 39.99
CA THR A 260 22.62 42.74 39.59
C THR A 260 23.31 42.64 38.25
N ARG A 261 23.01 43.55 37.33
CA ARG A 261 23.71 43.73 36.06
C ARG A 261 25.08 44.31 36.31
N LEU A 262 26.11 43.76 35.70
CA LEU A 262 27.48 44.24 35.79
C LEU A 262 27.91 44.84 34.42
N PRO A 263 28.94 45.74 34.41
CA PRO A 263 29.42 46.38 33.18
C PRO A 263 29.86 45.39 32.08
N ALA A 264 30.27 44.18 32.44
CA ALA A 264 30.63 43.14 31.47
C ALA A 264 29.42 42.65 30.63
N ALA A 265 28.18 42.90 31.08
CA ALA A 265 26.97 42.58 30.32
C ALA A 265 26.93 43.29 28.95
N ASP A 266 27.52 44.48 28.83
CA ASP A 266 27.57 45.24 27.59
C ASP A 266 28.45 44.59 26.50
N ASN A 267 29.37 43.72 26.92
CA ASN A 267 30.32 43.04 26.05
C ASN A 267 29.87 41.59 25.67
N VAL A 268 28.71 41.16 26.16
CA VAL A 268 28.18 39.83 25.84
C VAL A 268 27.77 39.76 24.37
N THR A 269 28.29 38.77 23.66
CA THR A 269 28.07 38.60 22.22
C THR A 269 27.12 37.44 21.89
N ASP A 270 27.02 36.45 22.77
CA ASP A 270 26.15 35.28 22.59
C ASP A 270 24.66 35.70 22.49
N PRO A 271 23.92 35.23 21.49
CA PRO A 271 22.51 35.63 21.31
C PRO A 271 21.60 35.16 22.46
N ILE A 272 21.86 33.99 23.06
CA ILE A 272 21.05 33.44 24.15
C ILE A 272 21.25 34.33 25.40
N ASP A 273 22.49 34.63 25.71
CA ASP A 273 22.83 35.51 26.83
C ASP A 273 22.25 36.92 26.68
N ARG A 274 22.31 37.48 25.47
CA ARG A 274 21.70 38.79 25.19
C ARG A 274 20.18 38.80 25.40
N GLN A 275 19.50 37.78 24.89
CA GLN A 275 18.06 37.66 25.11
C GLN A 275 17.72 37.51 26.59
N ALA A 276 18.51 36.77 27.34
CA ALA A 276 18.32 36.63 28.78
C ALA A 276 18.55 37.95 29.50
N LEU A 277 19.58 38.71 29.15
CA LEU A 277 19.82 40.07 29.73
C LEU A 277 18.69 41.05 29.39
N ASP A 278 18.19 41.03 28.12
CA ASP A 278 17.06 41.89 27.71
C ASP A 278 15.76 41.50 28.46
N LEU A 279 15.53 40.20 28.65
CA LEU A 279 14.39 39.74 29.45
C LEU A 279 14.51 40.22 30.92
N LEU A 280 15.66 39.98 31.56
CA LEU A 280 15.88 40.31 32.95
C LEU A 280 15.81 41.83 33.22
N PHE A 281 16.61 42.60 32.50
CA PHE A 281 16.81 44.02 32.81
C PHE A 281 15.96 44.95 31.95
N GLY A 282 15.67 44.57 30.71
CA GLY A 282 14.78 45.33 29.83
C GLY A 282 13.30 45.14 30.19
N THR A 283 12.87 43.88 30.28
CA THR A 283 11.44 43.58 30.48
C THR A 283 11.05 43.48 31.94
N LEU A 284 11.67 42.60 32.71
CA LEU A 284 11.25 42.30 34.09
C LEU A 284 11.64 43.40 35.08
N ALA A 285 12.86 43.94 34.97
CA ALA A 285 13.32 45.04 35.83
C ALA A 285 12.87 46.41 35.30
N GLY A 286 12.21 46.52 34.13
CA GLY A 286 11.76 47.80 33.60
C GLY A 286 12.87 48.79 33.28
N GLY A 287 14.06 48.31 32.95
CA GLY A 287 15.26 49.13 32.68
C GLY A 287 16.14 49.39 33.92
N ALA A 288 15.84 48.82 35.06
CA ALA A 288 16.71 48.90 36.24
C ALA A 288 17.87 47.89 36.14
N ASP A 289 19.00 48.21 36.74
CA ASP A 289 20.21 47.36 36.75
C ASP A 289 20.14 46.23 37.80
N SER A 290 18.98 45.99 38.38
CA SER A 290 18.83 44.95 39.40
C SER A 290 17.38 44.53 39.59
N LEU A 291 17.19 43.28 39.98
CA LEU A 291 15.86 42.69 40.27
C LEU A 291 15.97 41.56 41.29
N TRP A 292 14.89 41.29 42.01
CA TRP A 292 14.74 40.10 42.83
C TRP A 292 14.36 38.90 41.99
N PHE A 293 14.88 37.70 42.30
CA PHE A 293 14.63 36.47 41.54
C PHE A 293 13.12 36.12 41.55
N GLY A 294 12.42 36.31 42.66
CA GLY A 294 10.99 36.10 42.76
C GLY A 294 10.15 36.93 41.78
N THR A 295 10.69 37.99 41.18
CA THR A 295 10.03 38.74 40.10
C THR A 295 9.97 37.95 38.79
N ILE A 296 10.83 36.94 38.64
CA ILE A 296 10.89 36.08 37.44
C ILE A 296 9.81 34.99 37.50
N GLU A 297 9.38 34.61 38.70
CA GLU A 297 8.39 33.56 38.95
C GLU A 297 6.93 34.04 38.84
N GLN A 298 6.70 35.35 38.75
CA GLN A 298 5.38 35.96 38.57
C GLN A 298 5.03 36.17 37.08
#